data_9003604c564dc6a3e071fdab8f8252d5
#
_entry.id   9003604c564dc6a3e071fdab8f8252d5
#
_cell.length_a   1.000
_cell.length_b   1.000
_cell.length_c   1.000
_cell.angle_alpha   90.00
_cell.angle_beta   90.00
_cell.angle_gamma   90.00
#
_symmetry.space_group_name_H-M   'P 1'
#
loop_
_entity.id
_entity.type
_entity.pdbx_description
1 polymer ?
#
loop_
_entity_poly.entity_id
_entity_poly.type
_entity_poly.pdbx_seq_one_letter_code
_entity_poly.pdbx_strand_id
1 'polypeptide(L)'
;MHCYIPGWEIPKFRPEHFTDDYGFITDYLAEFIRELRKEQYGDALDHYFHLGKNLNQRDTIAVRKMVGGFIKLLYPDGEYTKEQLEEILQLSLEMRRRVKEQLKKLGGMEFYDVNFSYIDNETFDEHYVSVPEQGGGKLIPEGMCNPGQVYTVSQGKSGMIGVFRLESQMLPGNGKFDSTGIGTDREAKESSNTAFSFLKANSNRISGSISTTTKDYIINYQDLQGIGMTGKLALPTLIALCSIALGKPVLSSLAVLGEISISGTLIKVDELANSLQVCLDSGAKKVLIPAISMIDFATVPPDLMSAFQLIPYQSAEDAVFKALGVE
;
A
#
# COMPACT_ATOMS: atom_id res chain seq x y z
N MET A 1 -3.90 -11.55 -21.17
CA MET A 1 -2.96 -11.92 -20.09
C MET A 1 -3.75 -12.69 -19.05
N HIS A 2 -3.35 -13.92 -18.70
CA HIS A 2 -4.07 -14.76 -17.74
C HIS A 2 -3.48 -14.62 -16.34
N CYS A 3 -2.15 -14.54 -16.22
CA CYS A 3 -1.42 -14.44 -14.97
C CYS A 3 -0.38 -13.32 -15.01
N TYR A 4 0.07 -12.92 -13.83
CA TYR A 4 1.18 -12.00 -13.62
C TYR A 4 2.03 -12.52 -12.46
N ILE A 5 3.32 -12.60 -12.68
CA ILE A 5 4.33 -12.95 -11.66
C ILE A 5 5.24 -11.74 -11.52
N PRO A 6 5.30 -11.08 -10.36
CA PRO A 6 6.19 -9.97 -10.14
C PRO A 6 7.66 -10.43 -10.08
N GLY A 7 8.58 -9.55 -10.49
CA GLY A 7 10.00 -9.91 -10.56
C GLY A 7 10.64 -10.29 -9.22
N TRP A 8 10.09 -9.83 -8.09
CA TRP A 8 10.59 -10.22 -6.76
C TRP A 8 10.26 -11.66 -6.37
N GLU A 9 9.26 -12.29 -6.98
CA GLU A 9 8.96 -13.72 -6.80
C GLU A 9 9.95 -14.62 -7.56
N ILE A 10 10.70 -14.05 -8.51
CA ILE A 10 11.69 -14.78 -9.28
C ILE A 10 13.03 -14.67 -8.54
N PRO A 11 13.63 -15.80 -8.10
CA PRO A 11 14.92 -15.79 -7.42
C PRO A 11 15.99 -15.13 -8.29
N LYS A 12 16.84 -14.32 -7.67
CA LYS A 12 18.04 -13.79 -8.35
C LYS A 12 18.97 -14.96 -8.66
N PHE A 13 19.53 -14.98 -9.86
CA PHE A 13 20.56 -15.95 -10.23
C PHE A 13 21.76 -15.86 -9.29
N ARG A 14 22.20 -17.01 -8.80
CA ARG A 14 23.39 -17.18 -7.97
C ARG A 14 24.25 -18.28 -8.57
N PRO A 15 25.56 -18.35 -8.26
CA PRO A 15 26.43 -19.43 -8.75
C PRO A 15 25.87 -20.84 -8.50
N GLU A 16 25.16 -21.03 -7.36
CA GLU A 16 24.57 -22.32 -6.99
C GLU A 16 23.42 -22.77 -7.91
N HIS A 17 22.88 -21.86 -8.73
CA HIS A 17 21.83 -22.19 -9.70
C HIS A 17 22.37 -22.74 -11.02
N PHE A 18 23.67 -22.72 -11.22
CA PHE A 18 24.33 -23.28 -12.39
C PHE A 18 24.90 -24.65 -12.01
N THR A 19 24.76 -25.59 -12.93
CA THR A 19 25.33 -26.94 -12.79
C THR A 19 26.13 -27.29 -14.03
N ASP A 20 27.20 -28.03 -13.84
CA ASP A 20 27.97 -28.65 -14.91
C ASP A 20 27.44 -30.06 -15.26
N ASP A 21 26.42 -30.52 -14.54
CA ASP A 21 25.76 -31.79 -14.79
C ASP A 21 24.86 -31.74 -16.04
N TYR A 22 24.60 -32.88 -16.62
CA TYR A 22 23.68 -32.98 -17.74
C TYR A 22 22.25 -32.66 -17.30
N GLY A 23 21.68 -31.62 -17.93
CA GLY A 23 20.30 -31.16 -17.67
C GLY A 23 19.27 -31.91 -18.54
N PHE A 24 18.01 -31.56 -18.33
CA PHE A 24 16.90 -32.06 -19.14
C PHE A 24 17.01 -31.51 -20.57
N ILE A 25 16.87 -32.40 -21.55
CA ILE A 25 16.93 -31.99 -22.97
C ILE A 25 15.70 -31.13 -23.28
N THR A 26 15.91 -29.85 -23.67
CA THR A 26 14.84 -28.90 -23.94
C THR A 26 13.86 -29.36 -25.02
N ASP A 27 14.35 -30.05 -26.03
CA ASP A 27 13.53 -30.61 -27.11
C ASP A 27 12.56 -31.68 -26.59
N TYR A 28 13.01 -32.54 -25.69
CA TYR A 28 12.16 -33.54 -25.04
C TYR A 28 11.10 -32.87 -24.17
N LEU A 29 11.49 -31.86 -23.40
CA LEU A 29 10.54 -31.07 -22.59
C LEU A 29 9.47 -30.39 -23.46
N ALA A 30 9.86 -29.86 -24.63
CA ALA A 30 8.93 -29.26 -25.57
C ALA A 30 7.90 -30.27 -26.11
N GLU A 31 8.34 -31.48 -26.49
CA GLU A 31 7.43 -32.55 -26.93
C GLU A 31 6.55 -33.05 -25.78
N PHE A 32 7.08 -33.19 -24.57
CA PHE A 32 6.30 -33.56 -23.40
C PHE A 32 5.18 -32.53 -23.12
N ILE A 33 5.50 -31.22 -23.11
CA ILE A 33 4.49 -30.16 -22.95
C ILE A 33 3.47 -30.18 -24.10
N ARG A 34 3.90 -30.52 -25.30
CA ARG A 34 3.02 -30.68 -26.47
C ARG A 34 2.00 -31.80 -26.28
N GLU A 35 2.42 -32.97 -25.77
CA GLU A 35 1.51 -34.07 -25.44
C GLU A 35 0.52 -33.66 -24.33
N LEU A 36 0.97 -32.98 -23.26
CA LEU A 36 0.10 -32.51 -22.19
C LEU A 36 -1.01 -31.53 -22.66
N ARG A 37 -0.84 -30.90 -23.83
CA ARG A 37 -1.90 -30.03 -24.40
C ARG A 37 -3.14 -30.80 -24.81
N LYS A 38 -3.04 -32.09 -25.05
CA LYS A 38 -4.15 -32.97 -25.46
C LYS A 38 -5.12 -33.22 -24.30
N GLU A 39 -4.59 -33.20 -23.06
CA GLU A 39 -5.39 -33.39 -21.86
C GLU A 39 -6.24 -32.15 -21.55
N GLN A 40 -7.43 -32.35 -20.99
CA GLN A 40 -8.34 -31.25 -20.65
C GLN A 40 -8.83 -31.40 -19.22
N TYR A 41 -8.56 -30.37 -18.40
CA TYR A 41 -8.98 -30.27 -17.01
C TYR A 41 -9.85 -29.01 -16.77
N GLY A 42 -10.69 -28.64 -17.76
CA GLY A 42 -11.53 -27.44 -17.71
C GLY A 42 -12.55 -27.47 -16.56
N ASP A 43 -13.04 -28.65 -16.25
CA ASP A 43 -14.11 -28.88 -15.25
C ASP A 43 -13.57 -29.42 -13.91
N ALA A 44 -12.25 -29.56 -13.78
CA ALA A 44 -11.62 -30.12 -12.57
C ALA A 44 -12.01 -29.36 -11.29
N LEU A 45 -12.18 -28.04 -11.38
CA LEU A 45 -12.62 -27.22 -10.26
C LEU A 45 -14.01 -27.57 -9.76
N ASP A 46 -14.95 -27.82 -10.67
CA ASP A 46 -16.38 -27.89 -10.36
C ASP A 46 -16.74 -29.10 -9.48
N HIS A 47 -15.82 -30.06 -9.36
CA HIS A 47 -16.00 -31.20 -8.46
C HIS A 47 -15.93 -30.81 -6.98
N TYR A 48 -15.06 -29.86 -6.63
CA TYR A 48 -14.77 -29.52 -5.24
C TYR A 48 -15.03 -28.05 -4.89
N PHE A 49 -14.93 -27.13 -5.87
CA PHE A 49 -14.94 -25.70 -5.62
C PHE A 49 -15.76 -24.91 -6.65
N HIS A 50 -16.34 -23.79 -6.19
CA HIS A 50 -16.95 -22.79 -7.04
C HIS A 50 -16.20 -21.45 -6.88
N LEU A 51 -16.06 -20.70 -7.98
CA LEU A 51 -15.46 -19.38 -7.93
C LEU A 51 -16.46 -18.34 -7.38
N GLY A 52 -15.95 -17.41 -6.58
CA GLY A 52 -16.74 -16.36 -5.95
C GLY A 52 -17.36 -15.37 -6.96
N LYS A 53 -18.37 -14.64 -6.50
CA LYS A 53 -19.23 -13.76 -7.34
C LYS A 53 -18.50 -12.57 -7.97
N ASN A 54 -17.37 -12.17 -7.38
CA ASN A 54 -16.61 -10.98 -7.83
C ASN A 54 -15.66 -11.25 -9.00
N LEU A 55 -15.54 -12.51 -9.43
CA LEU A 55 -14.79 -12.85 -10.63
C LEU A 55 -15.66 -12.66 -11.87
N ASN A 56 -15.23 -11.79 -12.77
CA ASN A 56 -15.92 -11.64 -14.06
C ASN A 56 -15.60 -12.81 -14.99
N GLN A 57 -16.29 -12.89 -16.13
CA GLN A 57 -16.11 -13.99 -17.10
C GLN A 57 -14.66 -14.15 -17.56
N ARG A 58 -13.92 -13.06 -17.76
CA ARG A 58 -12.51 -13.10 -18.17
C ARG A 58 -11.61 -13.67 -17.06
N ASP A 59 -11.93 -13.36 -15.81
CA ASP A 59 -11.21 -13.87 -14.64
C ASP A 59 -11.46 -15.37 -14.48
N THR A 60 -12.71 -15.78 -14.58
CA THR A 60 -13.12 -17.20 -14.52
C THR A 60 -12.41 -18.06 -15.58
N ILE A 61 -12.39 -17.59 -16.83
CA ILE A 61 -11.68 -18.28 -17.93
C ILE A 61 -10.18 -18.34 -17.64
N ALA A 62 -9.58 -17.27 -17.12
CA ALA A 62 -8.17 -17.22 -16.82
C ALA A 62 -7.78 -18.20 -15.70
N VAL A 63 -8.54 -18.20 -14.59
CA VAL A 63 -8.31 -19.10 -13.45
C VAL A 63 -8.46 -20.56 -13.88
N ARG A 64 -9.54 -20.92 -14.58
CA ARG A 64 -9.74 -22.31 -15.06
C ARG A 64 -8.61 -22.78 -15.98
N LYS A 65 -8.12 -21.91 -16.86
CA LYS A 65 -6.96 -22.22 -17.72
C LYS A 65 -5.66 -22.43 -16.94
N MET A 66 -5.43 -21.63 -15.91
CA MET A 66 -4.25 -21.77 -15.05
C MET A 66 -4.33 -23.05 -14.23
N VAL A 67 -5.48 -23.33 -13.60
CA VAL A 67 -5.69 -24.58 -12.86
C VAL A 67 -5.44 -25.78 -13.74
N GLY A 68 -6.06 -25.86 -14.92
CA GLY A 68 -5.81 -26.93 -15.86
C GLY A 68 -4.36 -27.03 -16.33
N GLY A 69 -3.66 -25.89 -16.46
CA GLY A 69 -2.23 -25.85 -16.78
C GLY A 69 -1.36 -26.40 -15.65
N PHE A 70 -1.63 -26.01 -14.40
CA PHE A 70 -0.90 -26.51 -13.23
C PHE A 70 -1.14 -28.00 -12.99
N ILE A 71 -2.36 -28.50 -13.15
CA ILE A 71 -2.64 -29.95 -13.06
C ILE A 71 -1.75 -30.71 -14.05
N LYS A 72 -1.69 -30.29 -15.32
CA LYS A 72 -0.87 -30.92 -16.34
C LYS A 72 0.62 -30.94 -16.00
N LEU A 73 1.13 -29.89 -15.35
CA LEU A 73 2.55 -29.78 -15.02
C LEU A 73 2.93 -30.51 -13.75
N LEU A 74 2.07 -30.50 -12.73
CA LEU A 74 2.35 -31.05 -11.41
C LEU A 74 1.83 -32.48 -11.25
N TYR A 75 0.71 -32.79 -11.91
CA TYR A 75 0.01 -34.09 -11.86
C TYR A 75 -0.31 -34.57 -13.26
N PRO A 76 0.72 -34.88 -14.07
CA PRO A 76 0.55 -35.27 -15.49
C PRO A 76 -0.21 -36.59 -15.68
N ASP A 77 -0.29 -37.42 -14.65
CA ASP A 77 -1.11 -38.64 -14.58
C ASP A 77 -2.60 -38.35 -14.30
N GLY A 78 -2.93 -37.13 -13.95
CA GLY A 78 -4.30 -36.70 -13.59
C GLY A 78 -4.75 -37.11 -12.19
N GLU A 79 -3.84 -37.68 -11.38
CA GLU A 79 -4.16 -38.08 -10.00
C GLU A 79 -3.73 -36.99 -9.01
N TYR A 80 -4.70 -36.30 -8.42
CA TYR A 80 -4.51 -35.25 -7.42
C TYR A 80 -5.61 -35.31 -6.35
N THR A 81 -5.26 -34.87 -5.15
CA THR A 81 -6.22 -34.78 -4.03
C THR A 81 -6.97 -33.46 -4.05
N LYS A 82 -8.03 -33.33 -3.22
CA LYS A 82 -8.78 -32.08 -3.04
C LYS A 82 -7.86 -30.96 -2.54
N GLU A 83 -6.99 -31.24 -1.58
CA GLU A 83 -6.06 -30.28 -0.98
C GLU A 83 -5.04 -29.77 -2.03
N GLN A 84 -4.53 -30.66 -2.86
CA GLN A 84 -3.60 -30.29 -3.94
C GLN A 84 -4.29 -29.43 -5.00
N LEU A 85 -5.55 -29.71 -5.32
CA LEU A 85 -6.34 -28.87 -6.21
C LEU A 85 -6.62 -27.50 -5.58
N GLU A 86 -6.86 -27.45 -4.27
CA GLU A 86 -7.06 -26.20 -3.54
C GLU A 86 -5.82 -25.31 -3.58
N GLU A 87 -4.63 -25.86 -3.34
CA GLU A 87 -3.36 -25.14 -3.48
C GLU A 87 -3.17 -24.56 -4.90
N ILE A 88 -3.46 -25.34 -5.94
CA ILE A 88 -3.41 -24.89 -7.33
C ILE A 88 -4.43 -23.77 -7.58
N LEU A 89 -5.64 -23.90 -7.02
CA LEU A 89 -6.68 -22.88 -7.16
C LEU A 89 -6.28 -21.58 -6.48
N GLN A 90 -5.77 -21.62 -5.25
CA GLN A 90 -5.29 -20.45 -4.52
C GLN A 90 -4.20 -19.73 -5.32
N LEU A 91 -3.17 -20.46 -5.78
CA LEU A 91 -2.10 -19.89 -6.60
C LEU A 91 -2.63 -19.25 -7.89
N SER A 92 -3.58 -19.91 -8.55
CA SER A 92 -4.20 -19.38 -9.77
C SER A 92 -4.99 -18.11 -9.52
N LEU A 93 -5.72 -18.04 -8.40
CA LEU A 93 -6.45 -16.84 -7.97
C LEU A 93 -5.48 -15.70 -7.62
N GLU A 94 -4.39 -15.97 -6.90
CA GLU A 94 -3.36 -14.97 -6.60
C GLU A 94 -2.75 -14.39 -7.87
N MET A 95 -2.30 -15.24 -8.79
CA MET A 95 -1.72 -14.78 -10.06
C MET A 95 -2.70 -13.95 -10.88
N ARG A 96 -3.98 -14.31 -10.87
CA ARG A 96 -5.02 -13.54 -11.55
C ARG A 96 -5.36 -12.25 -10.80
N ARG A 97 -5.35 -12.27 -9.48
CA ARG A 97 -5.54 -11.07 -8.65
C ARG A 97 -4.45 -10.05 -8.90
N ARG A 98 -3.20 -10.48 -9.04
CA ARG A 98 -2.06 -9.63 -9.42
C ARG A 98 -2.25 -8.96 -10.79
N VAL A 99 -2.89 -9.63 -11.76
CA VAL A 99 -3.28 -8.97 -13.03
C VAL A 99 -4.22 -7.79 -12.77
N LYS A 100 -5.21 -7.94 -11.88
CA LYS A 100 -6.11 -6.84 -11.53
C LYS A 100 -5.36 -5.67 -10.88
N GLU A 101 -4.39 -5.96 -10.01
CA GLU A 101 -3.55 -4.92 -9.40
C GLU A 101 -2.73 -4.13 -10.46
N GLN A 102 -2.25 -4.80 -11.51
CA GLN A 102 -1.60 -4.10 -12.61
C GLN A 102 -2.61 -3.28 -13.45
N LEU A 103 -3.82 -3.79 -13.66
CA LEU A 103 -4.86 -3.06 -14.38
C LEU A 103 -5.32 -1.79 -13.63
N LYS A 104 -5.37 -1.82 -12.30
CA LYS A 104 -5.60 -0.62 -11.48
C LYS A 104 -4.63 0.52 -11.82
N LYS A 105 -3.34 0.20 -12.00
CA LYS A 105 -2.30 1.18 -12.34
C LYS A 105 -2.46 1.80 -13.71
N LEU A 106 -3.18 1.14 -14.61
CA LEU A 106 -3.48 1.65 -15.96
C LEU A 106 -4.74 2.53 -16.01
N GLY A 107 -5.46 2.62 -14.89
CA GLY A 107 -6.68 3.42 -14.76
C GLY A 107 -7.95 2.64 -15.08
N GLY A 108 -8.84 2.53 -14.11
CA GLY A 108 -10.16 1.90 -14.23
C GLY A 108 -10.72 1.63 -12.84
N MET A 109 -11.69 2.43 -12.39
CA MET A 109 -12.34 2.28 -11.08
C MET A 109 -12.97 0.89 -10.90
N GLU A 110 -13.32 0.22 -11.99
CA GLU A 110 -13.93 -1.13 -11.99
C GLU A 110 -13.02 -2.22 -11.41
N PHE A 111 -11.72 -1.94 -11.18
CA PHE A 111 -10.74 -2.90 -10.66
C PHE A 111 -10.46 -2.76 -9.16
N TYR A 112 -11.02 -1.73 -8.49
CA TYR A 112 -10.64 -1.37 -7.12
C TYR A 112 -11.25 -2.26 -6.05
N ASP A 113 -12.54 -2.54 -6.09
CA ASP A 113 -13.25 -3.29 -5.05
C ASP A 113 -13.47 -4.77 -5.41
N VAL A 114 -12.49 -5.38 -6.07
CA VAL A 114 -12.61 -6.78 -6.49
C VAL A 114 -11.87 -7.69 -5.51
N ASN A 115 -12.61 -8.35 -4.64
CA ASN A 115 -12.07 -9.43 -3.81
C ASN A 115 -12.30 -10.77 -4.51
N PHE A 116 -11.23 -11.53 -4.72
CA PHE A 116 -11.32 -12.87 -5.27
C PHE A 116 -11.57 -13.88 -4.15
N SER A 117 -12.45 -14.82 -4.41
CA SER A 117 -12.78 -15.88 -3.48
C SER A 117 -13.13 -17.16 -4.22
N TYR A 118 -13.13 -18.27 -3.48
CA TYR A 118 -13.69 -19.55 -3.90
C TYR A 118 -14.51 -20.14 -2.75
N ILE A 119 -15.44 -21.00 -3.09
CA ILE A 119 -16.37 -21.62 -2.15
C ILE A 119 -16.16 -23.12 -2.23
N ASP A 120 -15.95 -23.77 -1.09
CA ASP A 120 -15.90 -25.22 -0.99
C ASP A 120 -17.33 -25.81 -1.15
N ASN A 121 -17.47 -26.80 -2.03
CA ASN A 121 -18.77 -27.38 -2.35
C ASN A 121 -19.36 -28.25 -1.23
N GLU A 122 -18.51 -28.73 -0.30
CA GLU A 122 -18.94 -29.60 0.80
C GLU A 122 -19.29 -28.80 2.06
N THR A 123 -18.44 -27.83 2.42
CA THR A 123 -18.62 -27.03 3.63
C THR A 123 -19.40 -25.74 3.40
N PHE A 124 -19.48 -25.28 2.15
CA PHE A 124 -20.03 -23.98 1.75
C PHE A 124 -19.27 -22.78 2.34
N ASP A 125 -18.06 -22.99 2.85
CA ASP A 125 -17.22 -21.92 3.34
C ASP A 125 -16.63 -21.12 2.17
N GLU A 126 -16.67 -19.79 2.27
CA GLU A 126 -16.08 -18.89 1.30
C GLU A 126 -14.69 -18.45 1.76
N HIS A 127 -13.67 -18.77 0.96
CA HIS A 127 -12.27 -18.43 1.22
C HIS A 127 -11.83 -17.29 0.32
N TYR A 128 -11.31 -16.22 0.93
CA TYR A 128 -10.82 -15.04 0.21
C TYR A 128 -9.34 -15.16 -0.08
N VAL A 129 -8.95 -14.78 -1.29
CA VAL A 129 -7.56 -14.79 -1.74
C VAL A 129 -7.07 -13.36 -1.89
N SER A 130 -6.06 -13.00 -1.12
CA SER A 130 -5.37 -11.71 -1.16
C SER A 130 -3.95 -11.86 -1.70
N VAL A 131 -3.40 -10.79 -2.26
CA VAL A 131 -2.02 -10.73 -2.72
C VAL A 131 -1.28 -9.60 -2.00
N PRO A 132 0.05 -9.71 -1.80
CA PRO A 132 0.83 -8.67 -1.10
C PRO A 132 0.65 -7.29 -1.71
N GLU A 133 0.45 -7.21 -3.01
CA GLU A 133 0.25 -5.97 -3.75
C GLU A 133 -1.10 -5.27 -3.42
N GLN A 134 -2.07 -5.98 -2.85
CA GLN A 134 -3.29 -5.35 -2.31
C GLN A 134 -3.01 -4.57 -1.02
N GLY A 135 -1.82 -4.74 -0.45
CA GLY A 135 -1.48 -4.19 0.85
C GLY A 135 -2.39 -4.76 1.92
N GLY A 136 -2.15 -5.94 2.41
CA GLY A 136 -2.86 -6.70 3.46
C GLY A 136 -3.91 -5.98 4.30
N GLY A 137 -5.02 -5.51 3.72
CA GLY A 137 -6.02 -4.66 4.34
C GLY A 137 -5.76 -3.16 4.10
N LYS A 138 -6.72 -2.33 4.46
CA LYS A 138 -6.62 -0.88 4.41
C LYS A 138 -5.50 -0.42 5.35
N LEU A 139 -4.38 0.07 4.80
CA LEU A 139 -3.22 0.55 5.58
C LEU A 139 -3.59 1.73 6.49
N ILE A 140 -4.54 2.55 6.05
CA ILE A 140 -5.10 3.67 6.80
C ILE A 140 -6.41 3.20 7.44
N PRO A 141 -6.48 3.11 8.78
CA PRO A 141 -7.65 2.57 9.47
C PRO A 141 -8.88 3.47 9.32
N GLU A 142 -10.06 2.87 9.30
CA GLU A 142 -11.33 3.62 9.26
C GLU A 142 -11.71 4.25 10.61
N GLY A 143 -11.17 3.72 11.70
CA GLY A 143 -11.43 4.20 13.06
C GLY A 143 -10.61 5.44 13.44
N MET A 144 -10.85 5.94 14.65
CA MET A 144 -10.01 7.00 15.21
C MET A 144 -8.63 6.47 15.52
N CYS A 145 -7.60 7.20 15.08
CA CYS A 145 -6.22 6.94 15.44
C CYS A 145 -5.94 7.35 16.89
N ASN A 146 -4.86 6.83 17.47
CA ASN A 146 -4.37 7.36 18.74
C ASN A 146 -3.75 8.76 18.54
N PRO A 147 -3.77 9.63 19.56
CA PRO A 147 -3.01 10.86 19.51
C PRO A 147 -1.54 10.60 19.16
N GLY A 148 -0.99 11.40 18.26
CA GLY A 148 0.38 11.24 17.76
C GLY A 148 0.55 10.24 16.61
N GLN A 149 -0.50 9.57 16.17
CA GLN A 149 -0.48 8.66 15.03
C GLN A 149 -0.98 9.36 13.76
N VAL A 150 -0.17 9.37 12.71
CA VAL A 150 -0.47 10.04 11.43
C VAL A 150 -0.06 9.14 10.27
N TYR A 151 -0.88 9.16 9.21
CA TYR A 151 -0.58 8.49 7.95
C TYR A 151 -0.32 9.51 6.85
N THR A 152 0.75 9.31 6.10
CA THR A 152 1.11 10.15 4.97
C THR A 152 1.41 9.30 3.74
N VAL A 153 1.15 9.86 2.58
CA VAL A 153 1.52 9.26 1.29
C VAL A 153 2.57 10.14 0.64
N SER A 154 3.69 9.54 0.28
CA SER A 154 4.79 10.25 -0.34
C SER A 154 5.64 9.31 -1.22
N GLN A 155 6.46 9.90 -2.07
CA GLN A 155 7.42 9.18 -2.88
C GLN A 155 8.63 8.77 -2.04
N GLY A 156 8.92 7.47 -1.99
CA GLY A 156 10.10 6.90 -1.33
C GLY A 156 11.35 6.93 -2.21
N LYS A 157 12.47 6.47 -1.66
CA LYS A 157 13.76 6.40 -2.39
C LYS A 157 13.74 5.53 -3.64
N SER A 158 12.89 4.53 -3.69
CA SER A 158 12.70 3.70 -4.89
C SER A 158 12.07 4.46 -6.07
N GLY A 159 11.60 5.69 -5.85
CA GLY A 159 10.78 6.44 -6.80
C GLY A 159 9.30 6.03 -6.79
N MET A 160 8.93 5.00 -6.03
CA MET A 160 7.55 4.58 -5.85
C MET A 160 6.84 5.45 -4.80
N ILE A 161 5.53 5.64 -4.98
CA ILE A 161 4.69 6.34 -4.02
C ILE A 161 4.07 5.30 -3.08
N GLY A 162 4.09 5.56 -1.78
CA GLY A 162 3.56 4.64 -0.78
C GLY A 162 3.18 5.32 0.52
N VAL A 163 2.71 4.50 1.46
CA VAL A 163 2.18 4.93 2.74
C VAL A 163 3.23 4.81 3.83
N PHE A 164 3.38 5.88 4.58
CA PHE A 164 4.20 5.93 5.80
C PHE A 164 3.32 6.18 7.00
N ARG A 165 3.60 5.48 8.09
CA ARG A 165 2.99 5.69 9.40
C ARG A 165 3.96 6.38 10.34
N LEU A 166 3.51 7.41 10.99
CA LEU A 166 4.23 8.14 12.01
C LEU A 166 3.55 7.94 13.34
N GLU A 167 4.32 7.66 14.38
CA GLU A 167 3.82 7.50 15.75
C GLU A 167 4.70 8.33 16.68
N SER A 168 4.12 9.28 17.38
CA SER A 168 4.84 10.15 18.32
C SER A 168 4.41 9.94 19.76
N GLN A 169 5.36 10.13 20.66
CA GLN A 169 5.15 10.14 22.10
C GLN A 169 5.79 11.38 22.72
N MET A 170 5.24 11.80 23.85
CA MET A 170 5.72 12.94 24.61
C MET A 170 5.95 12.54 26.05
N LEU A 171 7.12 12.89 26.59
CA LEU A 171 7.55 12.58 27.95
C LEU A 171 7.95 13.87 28.68
N PRO A 172 7.85 13.93 30.02
CA PRO A 172 8.48 15.01 30.78
C PRO A 172 9.99 15.04 30.51
N GLY A 173 10.56 16.20 30.21
CA GLY A 173 11.97 16.28 29.83
C GLY A 173 12.46 17.73 29.69
N ASN A 174 13.49 17.91 28.87
CA ASN A 174 14.22 19.18 28.70
C ASN A 174 14.17 19.70 27.24
N GLY A 175 13.19 19.30 26.46
CA GLY A 175 13.03 19.75 25.07
C GLY A 175 13.91 18.96 24.08
N LYS A 176 14.22 17.72 24.37
CA LYS A 176 14.91 16.82 23.44
C LYS A 176 13.93 16.29 22.39
N PHE A 177 14.46 16.05 21.19
CA PHE A 177 13.73 15.42 20.09
C PHE A 177 14.55 14.24 19.60
N ASP A 178 13.89 13.09 19.50
CA ASP A 178 14.49 11.88 18.99
C ASP A 178 13.60 11.24 17.90
N SER A 179 14.23 10.69 16.87
CA SER A 179 13.55 10.07 15.74
C SER A 179 14.09 8.67 15.49
N THR A 180 13.19 7.70 15.39
CA THR A 180 13.49 6.28 15.15
C THR A 180 12.82 5.79 13.86
N GLY A 181 13.28 4.66 13.32
CA GLY A 181 12.71 4.08 12.09
C GLY A 181 13.24 4.69 10.79
N ILE A 182 13.98 5.79 10.84
CA ILE A 182 14.56 6.47 9.66
C ILE A 182 15.82 5.75 9.14
N GLY A 183 16.50 4.98 10.00
CA GLY A 183 17.76 4.33 9.68
C GLY A 183 18.88 5.36 9.45
N THR A 184 19.66 5.18 8.37
CA THR A 184 20.77 6.05 7.97
C THR A 184 20.35 7.15 6.99
N ASP A 185 19.05 7.32 6.74
CA ASP A 185 18.53 8.29 5.78
C ASP A 185 18.72 9.72 6.30
N ARG A 186 19.61 10.47 5.62
CA ARG A 186 19.95 11.83 6.00
C ARG A 186 18.80 12.81 5.71
N GLU A 187 18.16 12.69 4.54
CA GLU A 187 17.09 13.59 4.12
C GLU A 187 15.86 13.45 5.03
N ALA A 188 15.46 12.21 5.33
CA ALA A 188 14.38 11.95 6.26
C ALA A 188 14.66 12.49 7.67
N LYS A 189 15.92 12.39 8.13
CA LYS A 189 16.36 12.93 9.42
C LYS A 189 16.34 14.47 9.42
N GLU A 190 16.81 15.10 8.36
CA GLU A 190 16.77 16.55 8.19
C GLU A 190 15.31 17.07 8.15
N SER A 191 14.42 16.37 7.43
CA SER A 191 13.00 16.68 7.37
C SER A 191 12.32 16.59 8.74
N SER A 192 12.62 15.55 9.50
CA SER A 192 12.14 15.35 10.87
C SER A 192 12.58 16.50 11.81
N ASN A 193 13.85 16.88 11.75
CA ASN A 193 14.40 17.99 12.53
C ASN A 193 13.81 19.34 12.11
N THR A 194 13.52 19.53 10.83
CA THR A 194 12.86 20.72 10.29
C THR A 194 11.48 20.91 10.92
N ALA A 195 10.69 19.83 11.02
CA ALA A 195 9.38 19.88 11.66
C ALA A 195 9.46 20.29 13.14
N PHE A 196 10.40 19.71 13.89
CA PHE A 196 10.55 20.04 15.30
C PHE A 196 11.07 21.47 15.52
N SER A 197 11.98 21.94 14.66
CA SER A 197 12.48 23.32 14.68
C SER A 197 11.35 24.32 14.39
N PHE A 198 10.49 24.01 13.41
CA PHE A 198 9.30 24.80 13.12
C PHE A 198 8.34 24.84 14.31
N LEU A 199 8.09 23.68 14.94
CA LEU A 199 7.25 23.61 16.14
C LEU A 199 7.80 24.47 17.28
N LYS A 200 9.12 24.39 17.54
CA LYS A 200 9.77 25.26 18.56
C LYS A 200 9.56 26.74 18.30
N ALA A 201 9.71 27.15 17.07
CA ALA A 201 9.59 28.56 16.68
C ALA A 201 8.13 29.08 16.72
N ASN A 202 7.16 28.20 16.43
CA ASN A 202 5.77 28.58 16.19
C ASN A 202 4.77 27.95 17.17
N SER A 203 5.22 27.31 18.27
CA SER A 203 4.33 26.64 19.24
C SER A 203 3.19 27.53 19.74
N ASN A 204 3.47 28.80 20.09
CA ASN A 204 2.47 29.75 20.56
C ASN A 204 1.41 30.11 19.50
N ARG A 205 1.73 30.01 18.21
CA ARG A 205 0.78 30.28 17.11
C ARG A 205 -0.17 29.10 16.90
N ILE A 206 0.26 27.89 17.23
CA ILE A 206 -0.54 26.67 17.14
C ILE A 206 -1.37 26.54 18.43
N SER A 207 -0.73 26.56 19.59
CA SER A 207 -1.42 26.54 20.88
C SER A 207 -0.46 26.89 22.01
N GLY A 208 -0.89 27.75 22.93
CA GLY A 208 -0.14 28.10 24.16
C GLY A 208 0.06 26.90 25.12
N SER A 209 -0.63 25.78 24.90
CA SER A 209 -0.46 24.55 25.70
C SER A 209 0.69 23.67 25.25
N ILE A 210 1.27 23.91 24.08
CA ILE A 210 2.39 23.14 23.56
C ILE A 210 3.70 23.62 24.20
N SER A 211 4.33 22.73 24.98
CA SER A 211 5.63 23.04 25.58
C SER A 211 6.72 22.21 24.88
N THR A 212 7.67 22.89 24.26
CA THR A 212 8.84 22.31 23.62
C THR A 212 10.12 22.41 24.48
N THR A 213 10.00 22.97 25.68
CA THR A 213 11.14 23.16 26.60
C THR A 213 11.11 22.25 27.83
N THR A 214 9.91 21.85 28.25
CA THR A 214 9.70 20.98 29.43
C THR A 214 9.24 19.58 29.08
N LYS A 215 9.13 19.29 27.76
CA LYS A 215 8.71 18.00 27.23
C LYS A 215 9.71 17.53 26.20
N ASP A 216 10.06 16.25 26.26
CA ASP A 216 10.81 15.54 25.23
C ASP A 216 9.84 14.85 24.25
N TYR A 217 10.18 14.85 22.98
CA TYR A 217 9.38 14.26 21.92
C TYR A 217 10.13 13.15 21.24
N ILE A 218 9.48 12.01 21.06
CA ILE A 218 10.00 10.85 20.33
C ILE A 218 9.04 10.54 19.21
N ILE A 219 9.56 10.30 18.01
CA ILE A 219 8.75 9.91 16.87
C ILE A 219 9.35 8.69 16.17
N ASN A 220 8.49 7.76 15.81
CA ASN A 220 8.84 6.56 15.04
C ASN A 220 8.22 6.62 13.65
N TYR A 221 9.02 6.32 12.63
CA TYR A 221 8.61 6.29 11.24
C TYR A 221 8.58 4.86 10.74
N GLN A 222 7.53 4.49 10.04
CA GLN A 222 7.36 3.17 9.45
C GLN A 222 6.99 3.29 7.99
N ASP A 223 7.81 2.71 7.14
CA ASP A 223 7.49 2.47 5.74
C ASP A 223 6.61 1.20 5.67
N LEU A 224 5.32 1.35 5.36
CA LEU A 224 4.37 0.24 5.38
C LEU A 224 4.44 -0.64 4.13
N GLN A 225 5.14 -0.20 3.09
CA GLN A 225 5.19 -0.89 1.80
C GLN A 225 6.62 -1.23 1.34
N GLY A 226 7.64 -0.92 2.14
CA GLY A 226 9.03 -1.25 1.83
C GLY A 226 9.62 -0.50 0.65
N ILE A 227 9.15 0.74 0.39
CA ILE A 227 9.59 1.56 -0.75
C ILE A 227 10.82 2.42 -0.45
N GLY A 228 11.32 2.39 0.78
CA GLY A 228 12.42 3.22 1.28
C GLY A 228 11.93 4.56 1.83
N MET A 229 12.63 5.06 2.88
CA MET A 229 12.27 6.33 3.52
C MET A 229 12.30 7.49 2.54
N THR A 230 11.58 8.55 2.89
CA THR A 230 11.45 9.78 2.12
C THR A 230 11.94 10.98 2.92
N GLY A 231 12.48 12.00 2.24
CA GLY A 231 12.76 13.31 2.83
C GLY A 231 11.53 14.21 3.00
N LYS A 232 10.35 13.77 2.55
CA LYS A 232 9.12 14.60 2.52
C LYS A 232 8.23 14.33 3.72
N LEU A 233 8.78 14.38 4.95
CA LEU A 233 8.08 14.02 6.19
C LEU A 233 7.84 15.20 7.14
N ALA A 234 8.28 16.43 6.79
CA ALA A 234 8.23 17.56 7.73
C ALA A 234 6.81 17.91 8.15
N LEU A 235 5.86 17.99 7.23
CA LEU A 235 4.47 18.32 7.58
C LEU A 235 3.77 17.22 8.39
N PRO A 236 3.79 15.93 7.96
CA PRO A 236 3.16 14.89 8.78
C PRO A 236 3.83 14.72 10.14
N THR A 237 5.13 14.97 10.26
CA THR A 237 5.84 15.04 11.56
C THR A 237 5.29 16.16 12.44
N LEU A 238 5.15 17.36 11.91
CA LEU A 238 4.57 18.48 12.63
C LEU A 238 3.17 18.17 13.18
N ILE A 239 2.33 17.58 12.32
CA ILE A 239 0.96 17.19 12.71
C ILE A 239 1.00 16.12 13.82
N ALA A 240 1.88 15.12 13.72
CA ALA A 240 2.02 14.07 14.73
C ALA A 240 2.47 14.64 16.09
N LEU A 241 3.46 15.54 16.09
CA LEU A 241 3.94 16.21 17.30
C LEU A 241 2.87 17.10 17.94
N CYS A 242 2.11 17.85 17.14
CA CYS A 242 0.99 18.66 17.64
C CYS A 242 -0.15 17.79 18.18
N SER A 243 -0.45 16.69 17.51
CA SER A 243 -1.47 15.71 17.92
C SER A 243 -1.17 15.15 19.32
N ILE A 244 0.06 14.69 19.57
CA ILE A 244 0.45 14.17 20.89
C ILE A 244 0.53 15.28 21.94
N ALA A 245 1.03 16.46 21.58
CA ALA A 245 1.15 17.59 22.50
C ALA A 245 -0.22 18.10 22.99
N LEU A 246 -1.22 18.07 22.12
CA LEU A 246 -2.60 18.47 22.42
C LEU A 246 -3.48 17.32 22.93
N GLY A 247 -2.97 16.07 22.91
CA GLY A 247 -3.74 14.89 23.28
C GLY A 247 -4.95 14.64 22.37
N LYS A 248 -4.91 15.15 21.12
CA LYS A 248 -6.02 15.03 20.16
C LYS A 248 -5.62 14.15 18.99
N PRO A 249 -6.42 13.11 18.66
CA PRO A 249 -6.16 12.31 17.48
C PRO A 249 -6.41 13.11 16.19
N VAL A 250 -5.79 12.71 15.11
CA VAL A 250 -6.14 13.20 13.76
C VAL A 250 -7.50 12.65 13.33
N LEU A 251 -8.12 13.30 12.35
CA LEU A 251 -9.38 12.85 11.76
C LEU A 251 -9.26 11.39 11.28
N SER A 252 -10.35 10.64 11.44
CA SER A 252 -10.41 9.24 10.99
C SER A 252 -10.23 9.11 9.48
N SER A 253 -9.56 8.06 9.03
CA SER A 253 -9.28 7.78 7.61
C SER A 253 -8.59 8.92 6.87
N LEU A 254 -7.75 9.70 7.56
CA LEU A 254 -7.02 10.82 7.01
C LEU A 254 -5.67 10.38 6.45
N ALA A 255 -5.40 10.76 5.21
CA ALA A 255 -4.07 10.78 4.62
C ALA A 255 -3.57 12.23 4.53
N VAL A 256 -2.33 12.46 4.93
CA VAL A 256 -1.67 13.75 4.83
C VAL A 256 -0.82 13.79 3.57
N LEU A 257 -0.99 14.80 2.73
CA LEU A 257 -0.16 15.08 1.57
C LEU A 257 0.52 16.44 1.69
N GLY A 258 1.71 16.56 1.12
CA GLY A 258 2.46 17.81 1.06
C GLY A 258 3.60 17.87 2.06
N GLU A 259 4.38 18.92 1.92
CA GLU A 259 5.61 19.15 2.67
C GLU A 259 5.72 20.63 3.04
N ILE A 260 6.51 20.91 4.08
CA ILE A 260 6.87 22.27 4.49
C ILE A 260 8.38 22.46 4.54
N SER A 261 8.82 23.67 4.20
CA SER A 261 10.19 24.11 4.44
C SER A 261 10.38 24.50 5.91
N ILE A 262 11.61 24.78 6.30
CA ILE A 262 11.94 25.25 7.67
C ILE A 262 11.25 26.56 8.04
N SER A 263 10.93 27.39 7.06
CA SER A 263 10.17 28.63 7.25
C SER A 263 8.64 28.46 7.25
N GLY A 264 8.16 27.22 7.02
CA GLY A 264 6.74 26.92 6.92
C GLY A 264 6.13 27.14 5.53
N THR A 265 6.95 27.40 4.52
CA THR A 265 6.47 27.52 3.13
C THR A 265 5.96 26.16 2.66
N LEU A 266 4.75 26.16 2.11
CA LEU A 266 4.14 24.94 1.56
C LEU A 266 4.81 24.55 0.26
N ILE A 267 5.09 23.26 0.12
CA ILE A 267 5.62 22.64 -1.10
C ILE A 267 4.51 21.80 -1.71
N LYS A 268 4.32 21.94 -3.02
CA LYS A 268 3.29 21.20 -3.74
C LYS A 268 3.58 19.70 -3.74
N VAL A 269 2.53 18.91 -3.88
CA VAL A 269 2.63 17.45 -4.02
C VAL A 269 3.08 17.11 -5.43
N ASP A 270 4.16 16.35 -5.55
CA ASP A 270 4.57 15.77 -6.83
C ASP A 270 3.64 14.61 -7.20
N GLU A 271 3.42 14.40 -8.49
CA GLU A 271 2.60 13.29 -9.01
C GLU A 271 1.25 13.14 -8.28
N LEU A 272 0.50 14.23 -8.20
CA LEU A 272 -0.73 14.31 -7.40
C LEU A 272 -1.73 13.18 -7.70
N ALA A 273 -1.97 12.87 -8.97
CA ALA A 273 -2.90 11.82 -9.37
C ALA A 273 -2.48 10.44 -8.81
N ASN A 274 -1.19 10.11 -8.91
CA ASN A 274 -0.64 8.86 -8.38
C ASN A 274 -0.71 8.82 -6.83
N SER A 275 -0.42 9.96 -6.18
CA SER A 275 -0.52 10.08 -4.71
C SER A 275 -1.95 9.89 -4.21
N LEU A 276 -2.94 10.48 -4.87
CA LEU A 276 -4.36 10.30 -4.56
C LEU A 276 -4.80 8.84 -4.82
N GLN A 277 -4.27 8.21 -5.88
CA GLN A 277 -4.56 6.81 -6.16
C GLN A 277 -4.08 5.90 -5.02
N VAL A 278 -2.85 6.11 -4.53
CA VAL A 278 -2.32 5.35 -3.38
C VAL A 278 -3.13 5.63 -2.11
N CYS A 279 -3.61 6.87 -1.89
CA CYS A 279 -4.52 7.18 -0.79
C CYS A 279 -5.80 6.34 -0.85
N LEU A 280 -6.42 6.22 -2.04
CA LEU A 280 -7.64 5.44 -2.24
C LEU A 280 -7.39 3.95 -1.96
N ASP A 281 -6.35 3.39 -2.58
CA ASP A 281 -5.98 1.98 -2.43
C ASP A 281 -5.69 1.61 -0.96
N SER A 282 -5.14 2.58 -0.22
CA SER A 282 -4.79 2.41 1.20
C SER A 282 -5.96 2.65 2.16
N GLY A 283 -7.13 3.01 1.66
CA GLY A 283 -8.36 3.16 2.45
C GLY A 283 -8.59 4.55 3.06
N ALA A 284 -7.87 5.59 2.58
CA ALA A 284 -8.17 6.96 2.98
C ALA A 284 -9.57 7.37 2.48
N LYS A 285 -10.31 8.09 3.32
CA LYS A 285 -11.59 8.74 2.96
C LYS A 285 -11.46 10.26 2.96
N LYS A 286 -10.46 10.78 3.66
CA LYS A 286 -10.12 12.18 3.77
C LYS A 286 -8.68 12.39 3.36
N VAL A 287 -8.42 13.44 2.61
CA VAL A 287 -7.06 13.78 2.18
C VAL A 287 -6.79 15.24 2.49
N LEU A 288 -5.78 15.48 3.32
CA LEU A 288 -5.27 16.80 3.61
C LEU A 288 -4.26 17.19 2.53
N ILE A 289 -4.51 18.27 1.80
CA ILE A 289 -3.75 18.66 0.62
C ILE A 289 -3.37 20.14 0.63
N PRO A 290 -2.14 20.52 0.25
CA PRO A 290 -1.78 21.93 0.18
C PRO A 290 -2.57 22.63 -0.94
N ALA A 291 -3.12 23.81 -0.64
CA ALA A 291 -3.93 24.57 -1.60
C ALA A 291 -3.18 24.86 -2.92
N ILE A 292 -1.85 25.00 -2.86
CA ILE A 292 -1.02 25.19 -4.04
C ILE A 292 -1.07 24.01 -5.02
N SER A 293 -1.35 22.80 -4.55
CA SER A 293 -1.48 21.60 -5.41
C SER A 293 -2.82 21.53 -6.14
N MET A 294 -3.79 22.39 -5.80
CA MET A 294 -5.08 22.42 -6.52
C MET A 294 -4.93 22.83 -8.00
N ILE A 295 -3.83 23.46 -8.36
CA ILE A 295 -3.52 23.81 -9.75
C ILE A 295 -3.40 22.53 -10.61
N ASP A 296 -2.91 21.45 -10.01
CA ASP A 296 -2.67 20.19 -10.72
C ASP A 296 -3.94 19.29 -10.78
N PHE A 297 -5.10 19.74 -10.24
CA PHE A 297 -6.35 18.99 -10.28
C PHE A 297 -6.85 18.69 -11.70
N ALA A 298 -6.47 19.52 -12.67
CA ALA A 298 -6.78 19.24 -14.06
C ALA A 298 -6.17 17.92 -14.60
N THR A 299 -5.13 17.41 -13.92
CA THR A 299 -4.47 16.14 -14.28
C THR A 299 -5.06 14.93 -13.55
N VAL A 300 -5.95 15.16 -12.56
CA VAL A 300 -6.55 14.11 -11.74
C VAL A 300 -7.87 13.65 -12.36
N PRO A 301 -8.10 12.32 -12.53
CA PRO A 301 -9.38 11.81 -12.99
C PRO A 301 -10.55 12.26 -12.09
N PRO A 302 -11.70 12.68 -12.67
CA PRO A 302 -12.86 13.14 -11.88
C PRO A 302 -13.37 12.10 -10.87
N ASP A 303 -13.35 10.83 -11.24
CA ASP A 303 -13.78 9.72 -10.38
C ASP A 303 -12.92 9.63 -9.12
N LEU A 304 -11.61 9.82 -9.27
CA LEU A 304 -10.67 9.82 -8.16
C LEU A 304 -10.90 11.01 -7.24
N MET A 305 -11.20 12.19 -7.79
CA MET A 305 -11.53 13.38 -7.02
C MET A 305 -12.80 13.19 -6.17
N SER A 306 -13.80 12.52 -6.71
CA SER A 306 -15.08 12.28 -6.02
C SER A 306 -15.00 11.22 -4.93
N ALA A 307 -13.93 10.42 -4.90
CA ALA A 307 -13.74 9.33 -3.93
C ALA A 307 -13.37 9.84 -2.51
N PHE A 308 -12.96 11.10 -2.38
CA PHE A 308 -12.46 11.68 -1.13
C PHE A 308 -13.18 12.92 -0.68
N GLN A 309 -13.15 13.16 0.63
CA GLN A 309 -13.28 14.49 1.19
C GLN A 309 -11.90 15.16 1.15
N LEU A 310 -11.68 16.02 0.17
CA LEU A 310 -10.47 16.82 0.07
C LEU A 310 -10.50 17.98 1.04
N ILE A 311 -9.43 18.14 1.84
CA ILE A 311 -9.30 19.18 2.86
C ILE A 311 -8.08 20.05 2.47
N PRO A 312 -8.29 21.17 1.77
CA PRO A 312 -7.20 22.05 1.39
C PRO A 312 -6.70 22.85 2.59
N TYR A 313 -5.38 23.04 2.70
CA TYR A 313 -4.76 23.89 3.72
C TYR A 313 -3.84 24.96 3.09
N GLN A 314 -3.72 26.11 3.77
CA GLN A 314 -3.01 27.28 3.26
C GLN A 314 -1.72 27.62 4.04
N SER A 315 -1.54 27.05 5.22
CA SER A 315 -0.33 27.19 6.03
C SER A 315 -0.05 25.92 6.82
N ALA A 316 1.13 25.83 7.44
CA ALA A 316 1.48 24.69 8.28
C ALA A 316 0.56 24.60 9.51
N GLU A 317 0.22 25.74 10.12
CA GLU A 317 -0.70 25.81 11.26
C GLU A 317 -2.13 25.41 10.85
N ASP A 318 -2.61 25.89 9.70
CA ASP A 318 -3.92 25.52 9.14
C ASP A 318 -4.00 24.00 8.87
N ALA A 319 -2.91 23.41 8.38
CA ALA A 319 -2.82 21.96 8.19
C ALA A 319 -2.98 21.20 9.52
N VAL A 320 -2.35 21.68 10.60
CA VAL A 320 -2.48 21.08 11.94
C VAL A 320 -3.92 21.17 12.42
N PHE A 321 -4.55 22.34 12.35
CA PHE A 321 -5.92 22.53 12.81
C PHE A 321 -6.90 21.65 12.05
N LYS A 322 -6.82 21.62 10.74
CA LYS A 322 -7.68 20.79 9.89
C LYS A 322 -7.46 19.29 10.08
N ALA A 323 -6.21 18.87 10.27
CA ALA A 323 -5.90 17.47 10.57
C ALA A 323 -6.49 17.00 11.90
N LEU A 324 -6.49 17.87 12.92
CA LEU A 324 -7.02 17.59 14.25
C LEU A 324 -8.53 17.89 14.39
N GLY A 325 -9.17 18.40 13.34
CA GLY A 325 -10.57 18.81 13.39
C GLY A 325 -10.85 19.91 14.43
N VAL A 326 -9.91 20.84 14.58
CA VAL A 326 -10.04 22.00 15.49
C VAL A 326 -10.25 23.21 14.61
N GLU A 327 -11.35 23.90 14.79
CA GLU A 327 -11.65 25.20 14.17
C GLU A 327 -11.03 26.36 14.94
#